data_806052a5172e1e91271c1ddc6cbe5a17
#
_entry.id   806052a5172e1e91271c1ddc6cbe5a17
#
_cell.length_a   1.000
_cell.length_b   1.000
_cell.length_c   1.000
_cell.angle_alpha   90.00
_cell.angle_beta   90.00
_cell.angle_gamma   90.00
#
_symmetry.space_group_name_H-M   'P 1'
#
loop_
_entity.id
_entity.type
_entity.pdbx_description
1 polymer ?
#
loop_
_entity_poly.entity_id
_entity_poly.type
_entity_poly.pdbx_seq_one_letter_code
_entity_poly.pdbx_strand_id
1 'polypeptide(L)'
;SGSMHDNYEDVADGMEILRGDIESLTLDYKFGYITMDPTRLSFVGPYDSSSTTIDMLMAPSLLDSTFYEEGFAATYSFLDTEEGLAFRRPGADFLLFLISDEDEQSAISADLFYDWLHDEFKDVNHDVVSVANPDDENAGWAHEVGHKYIELSNLYGKDVLDIKSEDWSVWLSDTSYLTQLKDTISLSEPDPILDSIVVYVDRSAVYDWSYIEEANSVRLGFLPDYGSIVEVGYNVYAD
;
A
#
# COMPACT_ATOMS: atom_id res chain seq x y z
N SER A 1 0.32 -17.62 -9.90
CA SER A 1 0.13 -18.97 -10.45
C SER A 1 -0.32 -18.92 -11.91
N GLY A 2 -0.46 -20.12 -12.54
CA GLY A 2 -0.99 -20.20 -13.90
C GLY A 2 -2.48 -19.86 -13.99
N SER A 3 -3.24 -20.02 -12.93
CA SER A 3 -4.65 -19.65 -12.78
C SER A 3 -4.88 -18.15 -12.78
N MET A 4 -3.92 -17.38 -12.27
CA MET A 4 -3.96 -15.91 -12.25
C MET A 4 -3.75 -15.24 -13.62
N HIS A 5 -3.46 -16.02 -14.67
CA HIS A 5 -3.17 -15.45 -15.99
C HIS A 5 -4.32 -14.59 -16.56
N ASP A 6 -5.55 -15.04 -16.32
CA ASP A 6 -6.75 -14.33 -16.79
C ASP A 6 -7.04 -13.04 -16.00
N ASN A 7 -6.37 -12.85 -14.84
CA ASN A 7 -6.53 -11.66 -14.00
C ASN A 7 -5.45 -10.59 -14.22
N TYR A 8 -4.46 -10.85 -15.09
CA TYR A 8 -3.39 -9.86 -15.30
C TYR A 8 -3.90 -8.55 -15.91
N GLU A 9 -4.97 -8.59 -16.69
CA GLU A 9 -5.61 -7.39 -17.24
C GLU A 9 -6.25 -6.58 -16.11
N ASP A 10 -6.98 -7.22 -15.20
CA ASP A 10 -7.61 -6.56 -14.06
C ASP A 10 -6.57 -5.98 -13.08
N VAL A 11 -5.45 -6.71 -12.84
CA VAL A 11 -4.31 -6.19 -12.06
C VAL A 11 -3.74 -4.95 -12.73
N ALA A 12 -3.53 -4.98 -14.05
CA ALA A 12 -2.99 -3.86 -14.79
C ALA A 12 -3.90 -2.63 -14.72
N ASP A 13 -5.19 -2.82 -14.93
CA ASP A 13 -6.18 -1.74 -14.87
C ASP A 13 -6.26 -1.11 -13.48
N GLY A 14 -6.30 -1.94 -12.43
CA GLY A 14 -6.29 -1.47 -11.04
C GLY A 14 -5.02 -0.69 -10.70
N MET A 15 -3.86 -1.13 -11.18
CA MET A 15 -2.60 -0.44 -10.96
C MET A 15 -2.48 0.87 -11.74
N GLU A 16 -3.12 1.00 -12.92
CA GLU A 16 -3.18 2.26 -13.65
C GLU A 16 -3.96 3.31 -12.87
N ILE A 17 -5.14 2.92 -12.34
CA ILE A 17 -5.97 3.80 -11.52
C ILE A 17 -5.22 4.21 -10.24
N LEU A 18 -4.68 3.23 -9.50
CA LEU A 18 -3.91 3.47 -8.28
C LEU A 18 -2.73 4.41 -8.53
N ARG A 19 -2.01 4.23 -9.64
CA ARG A 19 -0.93 5.13 -10.04
C ARG A 19 -1.43 6.56 -10.21
N GLY A 20 -2.53 6.77 -10.91
CA GLY A 20 -3.14 8.08 -11.10
C GLY A 20 -3.48 8.76 -9.78
N ASP A 21 -4.01 8.01 -8.84
CA ASP A 21 -4.34 8.51 -7.50
C ASP A 21 -3.09 8.86 -6.69
N ILE A 22 -2.06 8.01 -6.69
CA ILE A 22 -0.79 8.31 -6.04
C ILE A 22 -0.12 9.53 -6.68
N GLU A 23 -0.09 9.64 -8.01
CA GLU A 23 0.51 10.79 -8.71
C GLU A 23 -0.25 12.11 -8.47
N SER A 24 -1.51 12.04 -8.06
CA SER A 24 -2.25 13.21 -7.58
C SER A 24 -1.76 13.72 -6.23
N LEU A 25 -1.09 12.87 -5.43
CA LEU A 25 -0.58 13.17 -4.11
C LEU A 25 0.93 13.39 -4.10
N THR A 26 1.68 12.55 -4.80
CA THR A 26 3.15 12.61 -4.85
C THR A 26 3.71 11.97 -6.12
N LEU A 27 4.85 12.47 -6.61
CA LEU A 27 5.63 11.82 -7.65
C LEU A 27 6.78 10.96 -7.08
N ASP A 28 6.95 10.95 -5.77
CA ASP A 28 7.98 10.18 -5.06
C ASP A 28 7.45 8.83 -4.59
N TYR A 29 7.30 7.89 -5.51
CA TYR A 29 6.86 6.53 -5.22
C TYR A 29 7.71 5.50 -5.99
N LYS A 30 7.60 4.24 -5.57
CA LYS A 30 8.09 3.07 -6.31
C LYS A 30 7.05 1.96 -6.29
N PHE A 31 6.84 1.32 -7.43
CA PHE A 31 6.09 0.05 -7.55
C PHE A 31 7.01 -1.09 -7.91
N GLY A 32 6.67 -2.28 -7.48
CA GLY A 32 7.33 -3.51 -7.89
C GLY A 32 6.39 -4.70 -7.72
N TYR A 33 6.63 -5.72 -8.51
CA TYR A 33 5.85 -6.96 -8.52
C TYR A 33 6.76 -8.13 -8.19
N ILE A 34 6.28 -9.03 -7.35
CA ILE A 34 6.98 -10.28 -7.03
C ILE A 34 6.07 -11.48 -7.29
N THR A 35 6.67 -12.61 -7.57
CA THR A 35 5.96 -13.90 -7.55
C THR A 35 5.64 -14.30 -6.11
N MET A 36 4.53 -15.03 -5.90
CA MET A 36 4.12 -15.54 -4.59
C MET A 36 4.75 -16.90 -4.24
N ASP A 37 5.88 -17.23 -4.83
CA ASP A 37 6.63 -18.48 -4.56
C ASP A 37 8.05 -18.13 -4.09
N PRO A 38 8.37 -18.30 -2.79
CA PRO A 38 9.68 -17.94 -2.26
C PRO A 38 10.81 -18.79 -2.82
N THR A 39 10.51 -19.97 -3.39
CA THR A 39 11.52 -20.86 -4.03
C THR A 39 11.83 -20.45 -5.47
N ARG A 40 10.96 -19.65 -6.08
CA ARG A 40 11.07 -19.10 -7.43
C ARG A 40 10.78 -17.61 -7.42
N LEU A 41 11.38 -16.92 -6.47
CA LEU A 41 11.19 -15.49 -6.30
C LEU A 41 11.69 -14.75 -7.54
N SER A 42 10.80 -14.05 -8.20
CA SER A 42 11.08 -13.17 -9.33
C SER A 42 10.56 -11.77 -8.99
N PHE A 43 11.33 -10.75 -9.31
CA PHE A 43 10.99 -9.36 -9.10
C PHE A 43 11.00 -8.61 -10.43
N VAL A 44 9.96 -7.84 -10.67
CA VAL A 44 9.86 -6.94 -11.82
C VAL A 44 9.60 -5.52 -11.34
N GLY A 45 10.51 -4.63 -11.61
CA GLY A 45 10.53 -3.25 -11.13
C GLY A 45 11.96 -2.80 -10.76
N PRO A 46 12.16 -1.76 -9.97
CA PRO A 46 11.12 -0.83 -9.53
C PRO A 46 10.62 0.07 -10.66
N TYR A 47 9.35 0.41 -10.61
CA TYR A 47 8.74 1.45 -11.43
C TYR A 47 8.50 2.69 -10.58
N ASP A 48 8.62 3.87 -11.18
CA ASP A 48 8.43 5.17 -10.54
C ASP A 48 7.71 6.15 -11.48
N SER A 49 7.58 7.41 -11.09
CA SER A 49 6.92 8.44 -11.89
C SER A 49 7.56 8.69 -13.27
N SER A 50 8.81 8.27 -13.49
CA SER A 50 9.48 8.35 -14.79
C SER A 50 9.23 7.13 -15.70
N SER A 51 8.67 6.05 -15.15
CA SER A 51 8.37 4.81 -15.87
C SER A 51 7.16 4.99 -16.77
N THR A 52 7.15 4.32 -17.93
CA THR A 52 5.98 4.39 -18.80
C THR A 52 4.83 3.55 -18.23
N THR A 53 3.59 3.99 -18.44
CA THR A 53 2.40 3.22 -18.05
C THR A 53 2.42 1.82 -18.66
N ILE A 54 2.82 1.70 -19.93
CA ILE A 54 2.90 0.40 -20.62
C ILE A 54 3.86 -0.56 -19.92
N ASP A 55 5.04 -0.10 -19.48
CA ASP A 55 5.99 -0.96 -18.79
C ASP A 55 5.41 -1.50 -17.48
N MET A 56 4.67 -0.68 -16.74
CA MET A 56 4.01 -1.08 -15.50
C MET A 56 2.85 -2.07 -15.74
N LEU A 57 2.00 -1.81 -16.75
CA LEU A 57 0.87 -2.66 -17.08
C LEU A 57 1.32 -4.05 -17.58
N MET A 58 2.44 -4.11 -18.27
CA MET A 58 3.00 -5.38 -18.76
C MET A 58 3.75 -6.17 -17.67
N ALA A 59 4.11 -5.54 -16.55
CA ALA A 59 4.95 -6.13 -15.52
C ALA A 59 4.42 -7.46 -14.95
N PRO A 60 3.12 -7.62 -14.60
CA PRO A 60 2.61 -8.89 -14.11
C PRO A 60 2.84 -10.05 -15.07
N SER A 61 2.76 -9.80 -16.39
CA SER A 61 2.98 -10.81 -17.43
C SER A 61 4.44 -11.22 -17.62
N LEU A 62 5.36 -10.46 -17.04
CA LEU A 62 6.81 -10.73 -17.07
C LEU A 62 7.26 -11.61 -15.89
N LEU A 63 6.42 -11.79 -14.88
CA LEU A 63 6.71 -12.67 -13.76
C LEU A 63 6.72 -14.13 -14.20
N ASP A 64 7.62 -14.93 -13.62
CA ASP A 64 7.66 -16.37 -13.86
C ASP A 64 6.39 -17.04 -13.32
N SER A 65 5.88 -18.03 -14.06
CA SER A 65 4.79 -18.87 -13.56
C SER A 65 5.27 -19.73 -12.39
N THR A 66 4.52 -19.70 -11.30
CA THR A 66 4.79 -20.47 -10.08
C THR A 66 3.66 -21.46 -9.79
N PHE A 67 3.94 -22.44 -8.92
CA PHE A 67 2.96 -23.47 -8.53
C PHE A 67 2.44 -23.25 -7.11
N TYR A 68 3.12 -22.43 -6.32
CA TYR A 68 2.77 -22.17 -4.93
C TYR A 68 2.35 -20.74 -4.76
N GLU A 69 1.35 -20.53 -3.90
CA GLU A 69 0.86 -19.21 -3.51
C GLU A 69 1.16 -18.99 -2.03
N GLU A 70 2.42 -18.65 -1.77
CA GLU A 70 2.99 -18.40 -0.45
C GLU A 70 3.34 -16.90 -0.32
N GLY A 71 2.34 -16.03 -0.49
CA GLY A 71 2.52 -14.57 -0.55
C GLY A 71 3.20 -13.98 0.68
N PHE A 72 2.90 -14.50 1.88
CA PHE A 72 3.55 -14.09 3.12
C PHE A 72 5.04 -14.45 3.12
N ALA A 73 5.36 -15.70 2.78
CA ALA A 73 6.73 -16.17 2.74
C ALA A 73 7.53 -15.51 1.59
N ALA A 74 6.89 -15.26 0.45
CA ALA A 74 7.51 -14.56 -0.67
C ALA A 74 7.83 -13.10 -0.32
N THR A 75 6.90 -12.40 0.33
CA THR A 75 7.12 -11.02 0.80
C THR A 75 8.27 -10.96 1.80
N TYR A 76 8.26 -11.84 2.80
CA TYR A 76 9.33 -11.96 3.78
C TYR A 76 10.69 -12.19 3.10
N SER A 77 10.73 -13.18 2.19
CA SER A 77 11.97 -13.54 1.48
C SER A 77 12.47 -12.43 0.58
N PHE A 78 11.57 -11.73 -0.14
CA PHE A 78 11.92 -10.62 -1.02
C PHE A 78 12.54 -9.46 -0.25
N LEU A 79 11.92 -9.03 0.84
CA LEU A 79 12.38 -7.88 1.61
C LEU A 79 13.74 -8.10 2.29
N ASP A 80 14.20 -9.36 2.39
CA ASP A 80 15.55 -9.74 2.87
C ASP A 80 16.59 -9.89 1.75
N THR A 81 16.17 -9.80 0.48
CA THR A 81 17.11 -9.82 -0.67
C THR A 81 17.81 -8.48 -0.84
N GLU A 82 18.93 -8.48 -1.60
CA GLU A 82 19.61 -7.24 -1.99
C GLU A 82 18.68 -6.32 -2.80
N GLU A 83 17.85 -6.89 -3.67
CA GLU A 83 16.87 -6.14 -4.47
C GLU A 83 15.75 -5.56 -3.60
N GLY A 84 15.20 -6.34 -2.65
CA GLY A 84 14.19 -5.88 -1.71
C GLY A 84 14.71 -4.78 -0.79
N LEU A 85 15.94 -4.91 -0.29
CA LEU A 85 16.61 -3.88 0.50
C LEU A 85 16.82 -2.58 -0.31
N ALA A 86 17.16 -2.69 -1.59
CA ALA A 86 17.31 -1.54 -2.49
C ALA A 86 15.95 -0.93 -2.91
N PHE A 87 14.89 -1.76 -2.94
CA PHE A 87 13.53 -1.30 -3.22
C PHE A 87 12.99 -0.43 -2.08
N ARG A 88 13.21 -0.87 -0.85
CA ARG A 88 12.80 -0.12 0.35
C ARG A 88 13.57 1.19 0.45
N ARG A 89 12.90 2.24 0.87
CA ARG A 89 13.51 3.54 1.16
C ARG A 89 13.33 3.85 2.64
N PRO A 90 14.39 4.18 3.38
CA PRO A 90 14.26 4.55 4.79
C PRO A 90 13.27 5.71 4.96
N GLY A 91 12.26 5.52 5.80
CA GLY A 91 11.24 6.53 6.08
C GLY A 91 10.12 6.66 5.05
N ALA A 92 10.15 5.92 3.94
CA ALA A 92 9.03 5.87 3.02
C ALA A 92 7.93 4.94 3.56
N ASP A 93 6.68 5.34 3.40
CA ASP A 93 5.54 4.49 3.71
C ASP A 93 5.51 3.25 2.80
N PHE A 94 4.88 2.18 3.28
CA PHE A 94 4.86 0.90 2.60
C PHE A 94 3.43 0.40 2.41
N LEU A 95 3.07 0.08 1.18
CA LEU A 95 1.78 -0.50 0.84
C LEU A 95 2.00 -1.84 0.13
N LEU A 96 1.39 -2.90 0.65
CA LEU A 96 1.47 -4.25 0.12
C LEU A 96 0.13 -4.69 -0.44
N PHE A 97 0.12 -5.15 -1.69
CA PHE A 97 -1.01 -5.83 -2.31
C PHE A 97 -0.72 -7.32 -2.41
N LEU A 98 -1.63 -8.12 -1.85
CA LEU A 98 -1.61 -9.59 -1.94
C LEU A 98 -2.80 -10.01 -2.80
N ILE A 99 -2.55 -10.50 -4.01
CA ILE A 99 -3.59 -10.84 -4.99
C ILE A 99 -3.46 -12.31 -5.36
N SER A 100 -4.45 -13.13 -4.99
CA SER A 100 -4.41 -14.58 -5.18
C SER A 100 -5.80 -15.17 -5.34
N ASP A 101 -5.94 -16.15 -6.22
CA ASP A 101 -7.14 -16.97 -6.42
C ASP A 101 -7.15 -18.26 -5.57
N GLU A 102 -6.11 -18.47 -4.76
CA GLU A 102 -5.96 -19.57 -3.81
C GLU A 102 -5.67 -19.04 -2.40
N ASP A 103 -5.75 -19.89 -1.37
CA ASP A 103 -5.35 -19.50 -0.02
C ASP A 103 -3.82 -19.42 0.11
N GLU A 104 -3.34 -18.70 1.11
CA GLU A 104 -1.92 -18.59 1.47
C GLU A 104 -1.39 -19.95 1.96
N GLN A 105 -0.44 -20.53 1.25
CA GLN A 105 0.01 -21.92 1.41
C GLN A 105 1.23 -22.08 2.34
N SER A 106 1.89 -20.99 2.72
CA SER A 106 3.06 -21.07 3.61
C SER A 106 2.69 -21.49 5.04
N ALA A 107 3.69 -21.83 5.84
CA ALA A 107 3.52 -22.14 7.25
C ALA A 107 3.29 -20.89 8.13
N ILE A 108 3.38 -19.68 7.56
CA ILE A 108 3.22 -18.41 8.28
C ILE A 108 1.72 -18.17 8.49
N SER A 109 1.31 -17.88 9.73
CA SER A 109 -0.07 -17.47 10.03
C SER A 109 -0.24 -15.96 9.77
N ALA A 110 -1.49 -15.51 9.59
CA ALA A 110 -1.81 -14.11 9.41
C ALA A 110 -1.32 -13.24 10.58
N ASP A 111 -1.50 -13.71 11.84
CA ASP A 111 -1.01 -13.02 13.05
C ASP A 111 0.52 -12.83 13.02
N LEU A 112 1.26 -13.90 12.70
CA LEU A 112 2.73 -13.82 12.65
C LEU A 112 3.22 -12.89 11.54
N PHE A 113 2.54 -12.88 10.40
CA PHE A 113 2.88 -11.99 9.29
C PHE A 113 2.54 -10.54 9.63
N TYR A 114 1.40 -10.30 10.27
CA TYR A 114 0.98 -9.00 10.76
C TYR A 114 1.99 -8.43 11.78
N ASP A 115 2.34 -9.21 12.81
CA ASP A 115 3.30 -8.80 13.84
C ASP A 115 4.67 -8.48 13.22
N TRP A 116 5.12 -9.30 12.27
CA TRP A 116 6.37 -9.07 11.56
C TRP A 116 6.35 -7.79 10.74
N LEU A 117 5.27 -7.52 9.96
CA LEU A 117 5.15 -6.28 9.19
C LEU A 117 5.18 -5.06 10.11
N HIS A 118 4.48 -5.14 11.25
CA HIS A 118 4.46 -4.05 12.23
C HIS A 118 5.84 -3.81 12.87
N ASP A 119 6.64 -4.84 13.11
CA ASP A 119 8.01 -4.67 13.63
C ASP A 119 8.96 -4.13 12.54
N GLU A 120 8.84 -4.64 11.31
CA GLU A 120 9.70 -4.28 10.19
C GLU A 120 9.47 -2.84 9.73
N PHE A 121 8.20 -2.37 9.75
CA PHE A 121 7.80 -1.03 9.32
C PHE A 121 7.33 -0.13 10.46
N LYS A 122 7.76 -0.39 11.71
CA LYS A 122 7.31 0.36 12.91
C LYS A 122 7.54 1.87 12.86
N ASP A 123 8.53 2.32 12.10
CA ASP A 123 8.93 3.74 12.01
C ASP A 123 8.24 4.48 10.86
N VAL A 124 7.42 3.78 10.06
CA VAL A 124 6.70 4.34 8.91
C VAL A 124 5.25 3.84 8.90
N ASN A 125 4.39 4.47 8.12
CA ASN A 125 3.08 3.87 7.91
C ASN A 125 3.21 2.69 6.95
N HIS A 126 2.43 1.67 7.23
CA HIS A 126 2.30 0.56 6.32
C HIS A 126 0.87 0.04 6.33
N ASP A 127 0.49 -0.53 5.22
CA ASP A 127 -0.83 -1.08 5.04
C ASP A 127 -0.81 -2.28 4.11
N VAL A 128 -1.83 -3.14 4.24
CA VAL A 128 -1.99 -4.32 3.40
C VAL A 128 -3.37 -4.33 2.79
N VAL A 129 -3.44 -4.61 1.50
CA VAL A 129 -4.67 -4.84 0.77
C VAL A 129 -4.64 -6.26 0.22
N SER A 130 -5.56 -7.10 0.65
CA SER A 130 -5.71 -8.46 0.12
C SER A 130 -6.85 -8.52 -0.89
N VAL A 131 -6.58 -9.14 -2.04
CA VAL A 131 -7.56 -9.47 -3.06
C VAL A 131 -7.58 -11.00 -3.17
N ALA A 132 -8.66 -11.62 -2.71
CA ALA A 132 -8.77 -13.08 -2.66
C ALA A 132 -10.24 -13.50 -2.75
N ASN A 133 -10.50 -14.81 -2.83
CA ASN A 133 -11.86 -15.33 -2.78
C ASN A 133 -12.39 -15.28 -1.33
N PRO A 134 -13.46 -14.52 -1.02
CA PRO A 134 -13.95 -14.34 0.36
C PRO A 134 -14.81 -15.51 0.86
N ASP A 135 -15.39 -16.32 -0.02
CA ASP A 135 -16.35 -17.37 0.34
C ASP A 135 -16.40 -18.53 -0.67
N ASP A 136 -17.06 -19.63 -0.28
CA ASP A 136 -17.31 -20.79 -1.15
C ASP A 136 -18.49 -20.60 -2.10
N GLU A 137 -19.29 -19.53 -1.92
CA GLU A 137 -20.43 -19.26 -2.77
C GLU A 137 -19.97 -18.73 -4.13
N ASN A 138 -20.35 -19.41 -5.20
CA ASN A 138 -19.97 -19.05 -6.57
C ASN A 138 -18.44 -18.94 -6.76
N ALA A 139 -17.69 -19.89 -6.20
CA ALA A 139 -16.23 -19.92 -6.33
C ALA A 139 -15.75 -19.71 -7.80
N GLY A 140 -16.60 -20.10 -8.78
CA GLY A 140 -16.34 -19.82 -10.18
C GLY A 140 -15.00 -20.43 -10.62
N TRP A 141 -14.11 -19.56 -11.04
CA TRP A 141 -12.76 -19.92 -11.44
C TRP A 141 -11.75 -19.81 -10.27
N ALA A 142 -12.11 -19.14 -9.16
CA ALA A 142 -11.26 -19.07 -7.98
C ALA A 142 -11.22 -20.44 -7.29
N HIS A 143 -10.01 -20.94 -7.03
CA HIS A 143 -9.81 -22.33 -6.62
C HIS A 143 -10.14 -22.56 -5.16
N GLU A 144 -9.78 -21.63 -4.28
CA GLU A 144 -9.93 -21.76 -2.82
C GLU A 144 -10.38 -20.46 -2.17
N VAL A 145 -10.96 -20.57 -0.97
CA VAL A 145 -11.22 -19.40 -0.12
C VAL A 145 -9.91 -18.92 0.51
N GLY A 146 -9.61 -17.65 0.40
CA GLY A 146 -8.39 -17.04 0.93
C GLY A 146 -8.45 -16.78 2.43
N HIS A 147 -8.55 -17.85 3.24
CA HIS A 147 -8.75 -17.76 4.69
C HIS A 147 -7.71 -16.90 5.39
N LYS A 148 -6.42 -17.10 5.10
CA LYS A 148 -5.35 -16.32 5.72
C LYS A 148 -5.32 -14.87 5.25
N TYR A 149 -5.71 -14.60 4.00
CA TYR A 149 -5.85 -13.22 3.48
C TYR A 149 -7.02 -12.49 4.15
N ILE A 150 -8.14 -13.19 4.40
CA ILE A 150 -9.28 -12.67 5.15
C ILE A 150 -8.86 -12.36 6.60
N GLU A 151 -8.15 -13.28 7.27
CA GLU A 151 -7.64 -13.08 8.62
C GLU A 151 -6.70 -11.87 8.68
N LEU A 152 -5.78 -11.74 7.73
CA LEU A 152 -4.86 -10.61 7.64
C LEU A 152 -5.60 -9.27 7.43
N SER A 153 -6.56 -9.23 6.51
CA SER A 153 -7.38 -8.04 6.28
C SER A 153 -8.13 -7.61 7.54
N ASN A 154 -8.71 -8.57 8.28
CA ASN A 154 -9.38 -8.31 9.55
C ASN A 154 -8.45 -7.72 10.62
N LEU A 155 -7.18 -8.14 10.68
CA LEU A 155 -6.17 -7.56 11.58
C LEU A 155 -5.88 -6.09 11.25
N TYR A 156 -5.95 -5.72 9.97
CA TYR A 156 -5.87 -4.33 9.51
C TYR A 156 -7.22 -3.57 9.59
N GLY A 157 -8.28 -4.21 10.10
CA GLY A 157 -9.61 -3.61 10.22
C GLY A 157 -10.30 -3.37 8.87
N LYS A 158 -10.04 -4.20 7.88
CA LYS A 158 -10.54 -4.10 6.51
C LYS A 158 -11.19 -5.39 6.05
N ASP A 159 -12.03 -5.27 5.03
CA ASP A 159 -12.52 -6.42 4.29
C ASP A 159 -11.53 -6.82 3.20
N VAL A 160 -11.48 -8.12 2.88
CA VAL A 160 -10.79 -8.61 1.68
C VAL A 160 -11.57 -8.20 0.43
N LEU A 161 -10.88 -7.79 -0.62
CA LEU A 161 -11.51 -7.53 -1.91
C LEU A 161 -11.82 -8.86 -2.60
N ASP A 162 -13.04 -9.01 -3.10
CA ASP A 162 -13.46 -10.25 -3.79
C ASP A 162 -12.87 -10.30 -5.20
N ILE A 163 -11.90 -11.20 -5.40
CA ILE A 163 -11.22 -11.39 -6.68
C ILE A 163 -12.18 -11.82 -7.82
N LYS A 164 -13.36 -12.34 -7.49
CA LYS A 164 -14.40 -12.74 -8.46
C LYS A 164 -15.27 -11.56 -8.91
N SER A 165 -15.22 -10.43 -8.22
CA SER A 165 -15.96 -9.22 -8.58
C SER A 165 -15.36 -8.60 -9.83
N GLU A 166 -16.20 -8.16 -10.77
CA GLU A 166 -15.75 -7.43 -11.97
C GLU A 166 -15.13 -6.07 -11.63
N ASP A 167 -15.37 -5.56 -10.42
CA ASP A 167 -15.00 -4.20 -10.01
C ASP A 167 -13.83 -4.16 -8.99
N TRP A 168 -13.22 -5.31 -8.62
CA TRP A 168 -12.19 -5.31 -7.58
C TRP A 168 -10.97 -4.43 -7.92
N SER A 169 -10.62 -4.34 -9.20
CA SER A 169 -9.54 -3.49 -9.68
C SER A 169 -9.81 -2.00 -9.40
N VAL A 170 -11.06 -1.56 -9.48
CA VAL A 170 -11.47 -0.20 -9.15
C VAL A 170 -11.31 0.09 -7.65
N TRP A 171 -11.53 -0.93 -6.79
CA TRP A 171 -11.41 -0.79 -5.35
C TRP A 171 -9.95 -0.75 -4.86
N LEU A 172 -8.97 -1.18 -5.68
CA LEU A 172 -7.54 -0.96 -5.37
C LEU A 172 -7.21 0.52 -5.24
N SER A 173 -7.96 1.36 -5.92
CA SER A 173 -7.82 2.82 -5.91
C SER A 173 -8.66 3.49 -4.83
N ASP A 174 -9.32 2.76 -3.94
CA ASP A 174 -10.03 3.40 -2.84
C ASP A 174 -9.03 4.24 -2.03
N THR A 175 -9.21 5.56 -2.15
CA THR A 175 -8.35 6.57 -1.53
C THR A 175 -8.24 6.42 -0.01
N SER A 176 -9.09 5.59 0.62
CA SER A 176 -8.96 5.27 2.04
C SER A 176 -7.63 4.60 2.37
N TYR A 177 -7.03 3.84 1.46
CA TYR A 177 -5.70 3.25 1.63
C TYR A 177 -4.60 4.31 1.55
N LEU A 178 -4.74 5.28 0.66
CA LEU A 178 -3.79 6.36 0.47
C LEU A 178 -3.90 7.44 1.57
N THR A 179 -5.09 7.64 2.14
CA THR A 179 -5.30 8.62 3.22
C THR A 179 -4.72 8.18 4.56
N GLN A 180 -4.32 6.93 4.70
CA GLN A 180 -3.55 6.45 5.84
C GLN A 180 -2.05 6.73 5.68
N LEU A 181 -1.59 6.96 4.46
CA LEU A 181 -0.25 7.49 4.20
C LEU A 181 -0.19 8.92 4.80
N LYS A 182 0.82 9.21 5.61
CA LYS A 182 0.83 10.42 6.44
C LYS A 182 0.95 11.72 5.68
N ASP A 183 -0.14 12.34 5.56
CA ASP A 183 -0.27 13.76 5.32
C ASP A 183 -0.60 14.56 6.60
N THR A 184 -0.59 13.90 7.77
CA THR A 184 -1.12 14.44 9.03
C THR A 184 -0.02 14.70 10.05
N ILE A 185 0.08 15.95 10.51
CA ILE A 185 1.07 16.44 11.47
C ILE A 185 0.37 16.80 12.78
N SER A 186 0.68 16.12 13.87
CA SER A 186 0.14 16.42 15.20
C SER A 186 0.74 17.73 15.73
N LEU A 187 -0.11 18.59 16.28
CA LEU A 187 0.31 19.81 16.92
C LEU A 187 0.73 19.55 18.38
N SER A 188 1.77 20.22 18.83
CA SER A 188 2.33 20.04 20.19
C SER A 188 1.43 20.61 21.28
N GLU A 189 0.70 21.70 20.98
CA GLU A 189 -0.18 22.37 21.92
C GLU A 189 -1.63 22.25 21.47
N PRO A 190 -2.59 22.05 22.40
CA PRO A 190 -4.01 22.04 22.09
C PRO A 190 -4.54 23.44 21.76
N ASP A 191 -5.75 23.48 21.22
CA ASP A 191 -6.51 24.72 20.97
C ASP A 191 -5.76 25.80 20.17
N PRO A 192 -5.20 25.46 18.98
CA PRO A 192 -4.52 26.44 18.16
C PRO A 192 -5.48 27.55 17.69
N ILE A 193 -4.98 28.76 17.56
CA ILE A 193 -5.71 29.85 16.88
C ILE A 193 -5.67 29.53 15.38
N LEU A 194 -6.77 29.03 14.81
CA LEU A 194 -6.82 28.47 13.46
C LEU A 194 -6.29 29.42 12.39
N ASP A 195 -6.64 30.71 12.46
CA ASP A 195 -6.19 31.72 11.49
C ASP A 195 -4.67 32.02 11.59
N SER A 196 -4.01 31.50 12.62
CA SER A 196 -2.57 31.66 12.79
C SER A 196 -1.75 30.48 12.28
N ILE A 197 -2.41 29.39 11.87
CA ILE A 197 -1.70 28.21 11.38
C ILE A 197 -1.06 28.52 10.03
N VAL A 198 0.24 28.28 9.94
CA VAL A 198 1.02 28.39 8.71
C VAL A 198 1.83 27.11 8.53
N VAL A 199 1.75 26.52 7.35
CA VAL A 199 2.45 25.28 7.01
C VAL A 199 3.53 25.57 5.98
N TYR A 200 4.71 25.01 6.21
CA TYR A 200 5.84 25.07 5.28
C TYR A 200 6.29 23.65 4.92
N VAL A 201 6.59 23.44 3.66
CA VAL A 201 7.30 22.26 3.16
C VAL A 201 8.58 22.76 2.51
N ASP A 202 9.73 22.30 2.98
CA ASP A 202 11.05 22.72 2.52
C ASP A 202 11.21 24.25 2.50
N ARG A 203 10.73 24.91 3.54
CA ARG A 203 10.72 26.37 3.72
C ARG A 203 9.82 27.14 2.77
N SER A 204 9.01 26.46 1.96
CA SER A 204 8.00 27.06 1.08
C SER A 204 6.63 26.98 1.75
N ALA A 205 5.92 28.11 1.86
CA ALA A 205 4.58 28.11 2.43
C ALA A 205 3.61 27.33 1.52
N VAL A 206 2.83 26.45 2.12
CA VAL A 206 1.79 25.67 1.43
C VAL A 206 0.42 26.01 1.99
N TYR A 207 -0.61 25.96 1.15
CA TYR A 207 -1.97 26.37 1.50
C TYR A 207 -2.99 25.25 1.32
N ASP A 208 -2.58 24.13 0.74
CA ASP A 208 -3.41 22.95 0.57
C ASP A 208 -3.29 22.07 1.82
N TRP A 209 -4.02 22.45 2.86
CA TRP A 209 -4.10 21.74 4.13
C TRP A 209 -5.40 22.04 4.87
N SER A 210 -5.75 21.21 5.84
CA SER A 210 -6.89 21.37 6.73
C SER A 210 -6.51 21.06 8.19
N TYR A 211 -7.22 21.65 9.14
CA TYR A 211 -7.08 21.30 10.55
C TYR A 211 -8.11 20.23 10.94
N ILE A 212 -7.67 19.22 11.67
CA ILE A 212 -8.50 18.13 12.21
C ILE A 212 -8.59 18.33 13.71
N GLU A 213 -9.74 18.80 14.18
CA GLU A 213 -9.98 19.17 15.58
C GLU A 213 -9.87 17.95 16.49
N GLU A 214 -10.48 16.81 16.14
CA GLU A 214 -10.51 15.58 16.93
C GLU A 214 -9.11 15.00 17.18
N ALA A 215 -8.18 15.23 16.26
CA ALA A 215 -6.81 14.73 16.34
C ALA A 215 -5.79 15.80 16.70
N ASN A 216 -6.22 17.05 16.92
CA ASN A 216 -5.33 18.22 17.08
C ASN A 216 -4.16 18.21 16.10
N SER A 217 -4.48 18.10 14.82
CA SER A 217 -3.47 17.92 13.77
C SER A 217 -3.79 18.70 12.51
N VAL A 218 -2.77 18.96 11.71
CA VAL A 218 -2.89 19.52 10.37
C VAL A 218 -2.75 18.39 9.38
N ARG A 219 -3.68 18.30 8.42
CA ARG A 219 -3.62 17.40 7.29
C ARG A 219 -3.27 18.17 6.03
N LEU A 220 -2.23 17.72 5.31
CA LEU A 220 -1.91 18.22 3.98
C LEU A 220 -2.87 17.63 2.94
N GLY A 221 -3.10 18.35 1.84
CA GLY A 221 -3.84 17.84 0.68
C GLY A 221 -2.97 17.03 -0.30
N PHE A 222 -1.70 16.83 0.05
CA PHE A 222 -0.72 16.10 -0.76
C PHE A 222 0.30 15.40 0.16
N LEU A 223 1.02 14.42 -0.36
CA LEU A 223 2.14 13.80 0.34
C LEU A 223 3.43 14.54 -0.02
N PRO A 224 4.18 15.09 0.96
CA PRO A 224 5.50 15.65 0.71
C PRO A 224 6.48 14.60 0.17
N ASP A 225 7.42 15.02 -0.66
CA ASP A 225 8.47 14.14 -1.16
C ASP A 225 9.30 13.57 0.00
N TYR A 226 9.85 12.37 -0.21
CA TYR A 226 10.70 11.74 0.78
C TYR A 226 11.87 12.65 1.20
N GLY A 227 12.00 12.84 2.51
CA GLY A 227 13.03 13.70 3.08
C GLY A 227 12.68 15.19 3.15
N SER A 228 11.49 15.58 2.70
CA SER A 228 10.98 16.95 2.89
C SER A 228 10.81 17.27 4.38
N ILE A 229 11.12 18.49 4.73
CA ILE A 229 10.92 19.02 6.08
C ILE A 229 9.59 19.76 6.13
N VAL A 230 8.64 19.25 6.93
CA VAL A 230 7.36 19.91 7.17
C VAL A 230 7.41 20.65 8.51
N GLU A 231 7.11 21.94 8.49
CA GLU A 231 7.07 22.81 9.66
C GLU A 231 5.68 23.44 9.79
N VAL A 232 5.08 23.33 10.98
CA VAL A 232 3.78 23.96 11.28
C VAL A 232 3.99 25.02 12.38
N GLY A 233 3.76 26.28 12.04
CA GLY A 233 3.77 27.40 12.98
C GLY A 233 2.34 27.81 13.34
N TYR A 234 2.06 28.05 14.62
CA TYR A 234 0.75 28.52 15.10
C TYR A 234 0.86 29.22 16.44
N ASN A 235 -0.18 29.95 16.79
CA ASN A 235 -0.33 30.57 18.10
C ASN A 235 -1.40 29.83 18.91
N VAL A 236 -1.27 29.86 20.23
CA VAL A 236 -2.30 29.42 21.19
C VAL A 236 -2.74 30.60 22.03
N TYR A 237 -3.91 30.52 22.63
CA TYR A 237 -4.34 31.54 23.61
C TYR A 237 -3.42 31.47 24.84
N ALA A 238 -2.97 32.63 25.33
CA ALA A 238 -2.26 32.68 26.59
C ALA A 238 -3.28 32.51 27.74
N ASP A 239 -2.98 31.66 28.70
CA ASP A 239 -3.73 31.51 29.94
C ASP A 239 -3.69 32.77 30.82
#